data_409cf358c949a4af955cc304b010cb61
#
_entry.id   409cf358c949a4af955cc304b010cb61
#
_cell.length_a   1.000
_cell.length_b   1.000
_cell.length_c   1.000
_cell.angle_alpha   90.00
_cell.angle_beta   90.00
_cell.angle_gamma   90.00
#
_symmetry.space_group_name_H-M   'P 1'
#
loop_
_entity.id
_entity.type
_entity.pdbx_description
1 polymer ?
#
loop_
_entity_poly.entity_id
_entity_poly.type
_entity_poly.pdbx_seq_one_letter_code
_entity_poly.pdbx_strand_id
1 'polypeptide(L)'
;MAHDTSTHQHHDEHSGHSGHDEHSGHDEHSGHDMASNRMAVSATLHCLTGCAIGEIVGLMIGTALGLSTLATIGIAVGLAFLFGYTLSTMPLLRAGAAVGTALSIVLAADTLSILTMEVVDNVVMALIPGAMEAGLVNPVFWVGMPIALTVAFFAALPVNKWLLSRGKGHALTHEFHGAPAQRTWVPDLATPVLITAIAAFMVGGLVVSVADGLGGSSGGGSHAVQETLPGSTGSAAG
;
A
#
# COMPACT_ATOMS: atom_id res chain seq x y z
N MET A 1 30.86 -34.97 -72.90
CA MET A 1 30.32 -36.17 -72.27
C MET A 1 29.34 -35.66 -71.24
N ALA A 2 28.13 -35.53 -71.58
CA ALA A 2 27.06 -36.49 -71.78
C ALA A 2 26.53 -36.99 -70.43
N HIS A 3 25.25 -36.70 -70.34
CA HIS A 3 24.13 -37.43 -69.72
C HIS A 3 23.76 -36.95 -68.30
N ASP A 4 22.52 -36.86 -67.91
CA ASP A 4 21.23 -37.10 -68.54
C ASP A 4 20.11 -36.58 -67.67
N THR A 5 19.06 -36.14 -68.28
CA THR A 5 17.67 -35.98 -67.96
C THR A 5 17.15 -36.88 -66.84
N SER A 6 16.31 -36.37 -65.98
CA SER A 6 14.99 -36.98 -65.76
C SER A 6 14.03 -36.09 -65.03
N THR A 7 12.98 -35.76 -65.71
CA THR A 7 11.71 -35.22 -65.38
C THR A 7 10.91 -36.19 -64.50
N HIS A 8 10.28 -35.68 -63.42
CA HIS A 8 9.04 -36.25 -62.90
C HIS A 8 8.13 -35.16 -62.39
N GLN A 9 7.12 -34.90 -63.22
CA GLN A 9 5.86 -34.32 -62.79
C GLN A 9 5.09 -35.35 -61.99
N HIS A 10 4.54 -34.96 -60.86
CA HIS A 10 3.34 -35.55 -60.33
C HIS A 10 2.42 -34.43 -59.88
N HIS A 11 1.30 -34.35 -60.60
CA HIS A 11 0.05 -33.76 -60.19
C HIS A 11 -0.46 -34.55 -58.96
N ASP A 12 -0.99 -33.85 -57.99
CA ASP A 12 -2.24 -34.26 -57.36
C ASP A 12 -2.92 -33.06 -56.76
N GLU A 13 -4.08 -32.77 -57.30
CA GLU A 13 -5.12 -31.92 -56.78
C GLU A 13 -5.66 -32.54 -55.50
N HIS A 14 -5.69 -31.80 -54.40
CA HIS A 14 -6.73 -32.01 -53.40
C HIS A 14 -7.36 -30.68 -52.98
N SER A 15 -8.55 -30.56 -53.50
CA SER A 15 -9.63 -29.68 -53.13
C SER A 15 -9.91 -29.67 -51.63
N GLY A 16 -10.13 -28.45 -51.08
CA GLY A 16 -11.25 -28.15 -50.22
C GLY A 16 -11.16 -28.66 -48.79
N HIS A 17 -10.82 -27.77 -47.88
CA HIS A 17 -11.54 -27.65 -46.60
C HIS A 17 -11.57 -26.19 -46.18
N SER A 18 -12.66 -25.52 -46.57
CA SER A 18 -13.20 -24.38 -45.86
C SER A 18 -13.77 -24.90 -44.54
N GLY A 19 -13.09 -24.62 -43.46
CA GLY A 19 -13.49 -24.95 -42.08
C GLY A 19 -13.11 -23.79 -41.18
N HIS A 20 -14.04 -22.93 -40.98
CA HIS A 20 -14.33 -22.12 -39.82
C HIS A 20 -13.34 -22.25 -38.66
N ASP A 21 -12.45 -21.27 -38.48
CA ASP A 21 -11.79 -20.94 -37.24
C ASP A 21 -12.05 -19.47 -36.88
N GLU A 22 -13.31 -19.12 -36.73
CA GLU A 22 -13.77 -17.91 -36.06
C GLU A 22 -14.15 -18.27 -34.65
N HIS A 23 -13.20 -18.49 -33.73
CA HIS A 23 -13.46 -18.50 -32.28
C HIS A 23 -12.18 -18.47 -31.42
N SER A 24 -11.20 -17.61 -31.72
CA SER A 24 -10.06 -17.42 -30.82
C SER A 24 -9.80 -15.96 -30.38
N GLY A 25 -10.71 -15.03 -30.76
CA GLY A 25 -10.53 -13.61 -30.45
C GLY A 25 -11.03 -13.14 -29.08
N HIS A 26 -11.83 -13.93 -28.36
CA HIS A 26 -12.46 -13.48 -27.10
C HIS A 26 -11.69 -13.83 -25.83
N ASP A 27 -10.81 -14.84 -25.86
CA ASP A 27 -10.09 -15.29 -24.67
C ASP A 27 -8.79 -14.52 -24.40
N GLU A 28 -8.16 -13.94 -25.42
CA GLU A 28 -6.95 -13.13 -25.27
C GLU A 28 -7.24 -11.78 -24.59
N HIS A 29 -8.35 -11.13 -24.91
CA HIS A 29 -8.72 -9.84 -24.29
C HIS A 29 -9.04 -9.97 -22.79
N SER A 30 -9.72 -11.04 -22.39
CA SER A 30 -10.03 -11.27 -20.97
C SER A 30 -8.79 -11.61 -20.13
N GLY A 31 -7.79 -12.28 -20.72
CA GLY A 31 -6.51 -12.57 -20.06
C GLY A 31 -5.68 -11.31 -19.80
N HIS A 32 -5.62 -10.41 -20.76
CA HIS A 32 -4.90 -9.13 -20.63
C HIS A 32 -5.55 -8.21 -19.60
N ASP A 33 -6.87 -8.13 -19.54
CA ASP A 33 -7.60 -7.31 -18.58
C ASP A 33 -7.43 -7.83 -17.14
N MET A 34 -7.45 -9.13 -16.93
CA MET A 34 -7.21 -9.73 -15.61
C MET A 34 -5.78 -9.52 -15.13
N ALA A 35 -4.79 -9.64 -15.99
CA ALA A 35 -3.39 -9.39 -15.66
C ALA A 35 -3.16 -7.92 -15.29
N SER A 36 -3.72 -6.98 -16.06
CA SER A 36 -3.67 -5.55 -15.79
C SER A 36 -4.34 -5.19 -14.46
N ASN A 37 -5.50 -5.76 -14.16
CA ASN A 37 -6.20 -5.55 -12.90
C ASN A 37 -5.39 -6.06 -11.69
N ARG A 38 -4.80 -7.25 -11.78
CA ARG A 38 -3.95 -7.79 -10.71
C ARG A 38 -2.72 -6.92 -10.46
N MET A 39 -2.11 -6.40 -11.51
CA MET A 39 -0.97 -5.51 -11.43
C MET A 39 -1.36 -4.18 -10.75
N ALA A 40 -2.48 -3.58 -11.14
CA ALA A 40 -3.00 -2.36 -10.52
C ALA A 40 -3.28 -2.55 -9.03
N VAL A 41 -3.93 -3.65 -8.65
CA VAL A 41 -4.20 -4.00 -7.24
C VAL A 41 -2.90 -4.18 -6.47
N SER A 42 -1.93 -4.91 -7.02
CA SER A 42 -0.63 -5.13 -6.36
C SER A 42 0.12 -3.81 -6.16
N ALA A 43 0.21 -2.95 -7.18
CA ALA A 43 0.84 -1.64 -7.07
C ALA A 43 0.14 -0.77 -6.02
N THR A 44 -1.20 -0.72 -6.05
CA THR A 44 -2.00 0.04 -5.07
C THR A 44 -1.74 -0.44 -3.64
N LEU A 45 -1.62 -1.75 -3.40
CA LEU A 45 -1.36 -2.31 -2.07
C LEU A 45 0.07 -2.03 -1.58
N HIS A 46 1.07 -2.03 -2.45
CA HIS A 46 2.43 -1.64 -2.06
C HIS A 46 2.47 -0.16 -1.63
N CYS A 47 1.88 0.74 -2.42
CA CYS A 47 1.75 2.15 -2.06
C CYS A 47 0.98 2.32 -0.74
N LEU A 48 -0.18 1.66 -0.59
CA LEU A 48 -1.02 1.74 0.61
C LEU A 48 -0.27 1.27 1.87
N THR A 49 0.52 0.20 1.75
CA THR A 49 1.36 -0.27 2.87
C THR A 49 2.40 0.78 3.26
N GLY A 50 3.01 1.42 2.27
CA GLY A 50 3.96 2.52 2.50
C GLY A 50 3.31 3.70 3.20
N CYS A 51 2.10 4.11 2.76
CA CYS A 51 1.31 5.17 3.39
C CYS A 51 0.98 4.82 4.84
N ALA A 52 0.43 3.65 5.11
CA ALA A 52 0.11 3.20 6.46
C ALA A 52 1.34 3.20 7.41
N ILE A 53 2.49 2.74 6.95
CA ILE A 53 3.73 2.79 7.72
C ILE A 53 4.14 4.25 7.97
N GLY A 54 4.09 5.08 6.93
CA GLY A 54 4.46 6.50 7.01
C GLY A 54 3.61 7.28 8.01
N GLU A 55 2.29 7.06 7.99
CA GLU A 55 1.34 7.69 8.90
C GLU A 55 1.60 7.29 10.35
N ILE A 56 1.76 5.99 10.63
CA ILE A 56 2.01 5.50 11.98
C ILE A 56 3.34 6.04 12.52
N VAL A 57 4.41 5.94 11.74
CA VAL A 57 5.73 6.45 12.13
C VAL A 57 5.71 7.97 12.29
N GLY A 58 5.03 8.68 11.38
CA GLY A 58 4.84 10.12 11.44
C GLY A 58 4.08 10.55 12.70
N LEU A 59 3.01 9.85 13.04
CA LEU A 59 2.25 10.09 14.27
C LEU A 59 3.08 9.81 15.52
N MET A 60 3.87 8.73 15.53
CA MET A 60 4.81 8.44 16.63
C MET A 60 5.83 9.56 16.81
N ILE A 61 6.43 10.04 15.73
CA ILE A 61 7.42 11.13 15.79
C ILE A 61 6.74 12.43 16.24
N GLY A 62 5.60 12.77 15.66
CA GLY A 62 4.85 13.98 16.00
C GLY A 62 4.44 14.02 17.46
N THR A 63 3.94 12.90 17.99
CA THR A 63 3.56 12.76 19.39
C THR A 63 4.80 12.83 20.32
N ALA A 64 5.88 12.13 19.97
CA ALA A 64 7.11 12.11 20.79
C ALA A 64 7.79 13.48 20.88
N LEU A 65 7.69 14.30 19.82
CA LEU A 65 8.27 15.64 19.74
C LEU A 65 7.29 16.74 20.16
N GLY A 66 6.03 16.42 20.48
CA GLY A 66 4.99 17.39 20.82
C GLY A 66 4.66 18.36 19.69
N LEU A 67 4.67 17.88 18.44
CA LEU A 67 4.42 18.72 17.27
C LEU A 67 2.94 19.06 17.13
N SER A 68 2.67 20.16 16.42
CA SER A 68 1.29 20.49 16.04
C SER A 68 0.75 19.46 15.04
N THR A 69 -0.58 19.32 14.99
CA THR A 69 -1.28 18.40 14.07
C THR A 69 -0.81 18.57 12.62
N LEU A 70 -0.70 19.81 12.11
CA LEU A 70 -0.23 20.08 10.76
C LEU A 70 1.21 19.66 10.53
N ALA A 71 2.09 19.85 11.49
CA ALA A 71 3.48 19.43 11.39
C ALA A 71 3.59 17.89 11.39
N THR A 72 2.79 17.22 12.22
CA THR A 72 2.69 15.76 12.27
C THR A 72 2.19 15.19 10.94
N ILE A 73 1.13 15.75 10.36
CA ILE A 73 0.62 15.39 9.03
C ILE A 73 1.71 15.57 7.98
N GLY A 74 2.43 16.70 7.98
CA GLY A 74 3.51 16.95 7.01
C GLY A 74 4.62 15.91 7.08
N ILE A 75 5.00 15.47 8.28
CA ILE A 75 5.98 14.40 8.48
C ILE A 75 5.41 13.06 8.03
N ALA A 76 4.18 12.74 8.39
CA ALA A 76 3.50 11.50 8.02
C ALA A 76 3.42 11.35 6.50
N VAL A 77 2.97 12.39 5.78
CA VAL A 77 2.91 12.43 4.32
C VAL A 77 4.31 12.26 3.71
N GLY A 78 5.32 12.97 4.21
CA GLY A 78 6.70 12.82 3.74
C GLY A 78 7.23 11.39 3.90
N LEU A 79 6.93 10.74 5.02
CA LEU A 79 7.29 9.35 5.29
C LEU A 79 6.47 8.37 4.44
N ALA A 80 5.20 8.65 4.18
CA ALA A 80 4.37 7.85 3.30
C ALA A 80 4.94 7.81 1.87
N PHE A 81 5.37 8.94 1.33
CA PHE A 81 6.09 8.98 0.06
C PHE A 81 7.40 8.18 0.10
N LEU A 82 8.20 8.35 1.17
CA LEU A 82 9.46 7.62 1.32
C LEU A 82 9.25 6.10 1.35
N PHE A 83 8.34 5.61 2.19
CA PHE A 83 8.07 4.18 2.31
C PHE A 83 7.32 3.65 1.09
N GLY A 84 6.38 4.41 0.52
CA GLY A 84 5.66 4.06 -0.69
C GLY A 84 6.61 3.82 -1.85
N TYR A 85 7.49 4.77 -2.15
CA TYR A 85 8.51 4.60 -3.19
C TYR A 85 9.47 3.45 -2.91
N THR A 86 9.86 3.26 -1.65
CA THR A 86 10.76 2.16 -1.27
C THR A 86 10.11 0.81 -1.57
N LEU A 87 8.87 0.61 -1.13
CA LEU A 87 8.15 -0.65 -1.31
C LEU A 87 7.82 -0.91 -2.79
N SER A 88 7.39 0.11 -3.54
CA SER A 88 7.10 0.00 -4.97
C SER A 88 8.35 -0.25 -5.82
N THR A 89 9.53 0.18 -5.35
CA THR A 89 10.80 -0.05 -6.05
C THR A 89 11.30 -1.49 -5.86
N MET A 90 10.94 -2.16 -4.77
CA MET A 90 11.44 -3.51 -4.47
C MET A 90 11.18 -4.57 -5.56
N PRO A 91 9.98 -4.68 -6.14
CA PRO A 91 9.73 -5.64 -7.21
C PRO A 91 10.64 -5.42 -8.45
N LEU A 92 10.90 -4.17 -8.81
CA LEU A 92 11.78 -3.81 -9.93
C LEU A 92 13.25 -4.15 -9.63
N LEU A 93 13.71 -3.87 -8.42
CA LEU A 93 15.05 -4.25 -7.98
C LEU A 93 15.23 -5.77 -7.96
N ARG A 94 14.20 -6.50 -7.53
CA ARG A 94 14.20 -7.96 -7.56
C ARG A 94 14.30 -8.51 -8.98
N ALA A 95 13.62 -7.87 -9.93
CA ALA A 95 13.69 -8.18 -11.36
C ALA A 95 15.04 -7.79 -12.01
N GLY A 96 15.99 -7.22 -11.26
CA GLY A 96 17.33 -6.90 -11.75
C GLY A 96 17.53 -5.47 -12.24
N ALA A 97 16.51 -4.60 -12.12
CA ALA A 97 16.66 -3.19 -12.50
C ALA A 97 17.73 -2.47 -11.69
N ALA A 98 18.40 -1.51 -12.30
CA ALA A 98 19.30 -0.59 -11.58
C ALA A 98 18.48 0.32 -10.65
N VAL A 99 19.00 0.64 -9.47
CA VAL A 99 18.29 1.45 -8.46
C VAL A 99 17.78 2.77 -9.03
N GLY A 100 18.62 3.50 -9.78
CA GLY A 100 18.23 4.78 -10.37
C GLY A 100 17.10 4.64 -11.40
N THR A 101 17.15 3.61 -12.23
CA THR A 101 16.10 3.30 -13.21
C THR A 101 14.81 2.92 -12.50
N ALA A 102 14.86 1.98 -11.55
CA ALA A 102 13.70 1.57 -10.78
C ALA A 102 13.04 2.74 -10.06
N LEU A 103 13.82 3.59 -9.40
CA LEU A 103 13.31 4.75 -8.67
C LEU A 103 12.69 5.80 -9.62
N SER A 104 13.32 6.11 -10.75
CA SER A 104 12.77 7.09 -11.70
C SER A 104 11.41 6.67 -12.27
N ILE A 105 11.24 5.37 -12.48
CA ILE A 105 10.00 4.77 -12.94
C ILE A 105 8.91 4.88 -11.89
N VAL A 106 9.22 4.47 -10.67
CA VAL A 106 8.29 4.49 -9.52
C VAL A 106 7.89 5.94 -9.22
N LEU A 107 8.83 6.88 -9.18
CA LEU A 107 8.53 8.30 -9.01
C LEU A 107 7.54 8.80 -10.06
N ALA A 108 7.71 8.44 -11.33
CA ALA A 108 6.84 8.88 -12.41
C ALA A 108 5.44 8.22 -12.37
N ALA A 109 5.35 6.97 -11.88
CA ALA A 109 4.12 6.19 -11.84
C ALA A 109 3.33 6.40 -10.55
N ASP A 110 3.99 6.36 -9.40
CA ASP A 110 3.33 6.24 -8.11
C ASP A 110 3.05 7.57 -7.41
N THR A 111 3.72 8.67 -7.80
CA THR A 111 3.51 9.98 -7.15
C THR A 111 2.04 10.38 -7.12
N LEU A 112 1.33 10.24 -8.25
CA LEU A 112 -0.08 10.60 -8.33
C LEU A 112 -0.95 9.65 -7.49
N SER A 113 -0.62 8.38 -7.47
CA SER A 113 -1.32 7.36 -6.68
C SER A 113 -1.17 7.63 -5.18
N ILE A 114 0.06 7.82 -4.71
CA ILE A 114 0.35 8.11 -3.28
C ILE A 114 -0.32 9.42 -2.88
N LEU A 115 -0.19 10.49 -3.70
CA LEU A 115 -0.85 11.76 -3.42
C LEU A 115 -2.38 11.61 -3.30
N THR A 116 -2.99 10.80 -4.17
CA THR A 116 -4.43 10.53 -4.10
C THR A 116 -4.79 9.81 -2.80
N MET A 117 -3.99 8.81 -2.39
CA MET A 117 -4.18 8.09 -1.13
C MET A 117 -4.09 9.03 0.07
N GLU A 118 -3.04 9.84 0.14
CA GLU A 118 -2.80 10.77 1.25
C GLU A 118 -3.93 11.81 1.38
N VAL A 119 -4.37 12.39 0.25
CA VAL A 119 -5.48 13.36 0.27
C VAL A 119 -6.77 12.70 0.74
N VAL A 120 -7.10 11.53 0.21
CA VAL A 120 -8.35 10.83 0.55
C VAL A 120 -8.32 10.34 2.00
N ASP A 121 -7.21 9.77 2.45
CA ASP A 121 -7.04 9.29 3.82
C ASP A 121 -7.21 10.43 4.83
N ASN A 122 -6.47 11.52 4.67
CA ASN A 122 -6.58 12.69 5.55
C ASN A 122 -7.99 13.31 5.54
N VAL A 123 -8.66 13.34 4.38
CA VAL A 123 -10.07 13.80 4.30
C VAL A 123 -10.99 12.87 5.06
N VAL A 124 -10.86 11.55 4.91
CA VAL A 124 -11.70 10.59 5.64
C VAL A 124 -11.44 10.68 7.13
N MET A 125 -10.19 10.75 7.57
CA MET A 125 -9.83 10.93 8.99
C MET A 125 -10.41 12.25 9.55
N ALA A 126 -10.41 13.33 8.79
CA ALA A 126 -11.01 14.61 9.19
C ALA A 126 -12.53 14.55 9.31
N LEU A 127 -13.20 13.67 8.54
CA LEU A 127 -14.64 13.48 8.59
C LEU A 127 -15.09 12.58 9.76
N ILE A 128 -14.18 11.77 10.32
CA ILE A 128 -14.48 10.92 11.49
C ILE A 128 -14.26 11.76 12.76
N PRO A 129 -15.31 12.00 13.57
CA PRO A 129 -15.19 12.83 14.76
C PRO A 129 -14.10 12.35 15.72
N GLY A 130 -13.12 13.21 16.00
CA GLY A 130 -12.02 12.93 16.92
C GLY A 130 -10.89 12.06 16.36
N ALA A 131 -10.96 11.60 15.09
CA ALA A 131 -9.92 10.73 14.54
C ALA A 131 -8.60 11.49 14.26
N MET A 132 -8.69 12.76 13.85
CA MET A 132 -7.50 13.58 13.58
C MET A 132 -6.68 13.91 14.84
N GLU A 133 -7.34 13.98 16.00
CA GLU A 133 -6.72 14.24 17.31
C GLU A 133 -6.42 12.93 18.05
N ALA A 134 -6.89 11.80 17.53
CA ALA A 134 -6.68 10.50 18.17
C ALA A 134 -5.22 10.07 18.06
N GLY A 135 -4.56 9.90 19.20
CA GLY A 135 -3.25 9.27 19.24
C GLY A 135 -3.35 7.74 19.13
N LEU A 136 -2.19 7.08 19.02
CA LEU A 136 -2.08 5.61 18.89
C LEU A 136 -2.70 4.81 20.05
N VAL A 137 -2.91 5.44 21.21
CA VAL A 137 -3.57 4.81 22.36
C VAL A 137 -5.10 4.93 22.30
N ASN A 138 -5.65 5.69 21.35
CA ASN A 138 -7.07 5.93 21.23
C ASN A 138 -7.69 4.93 20.24
N PRO A 139 -8.72 4.15 20.63
CA PRO A 139 -9.40 3.21 19.73
C PRO A 139 -9.98 3.85 18.47
N VAL A 140 -10.38 5.14 18.51
CA VAL A 140 -10.92 5.88 17.36
C VAL A 140 -9.91 5.92 16.21
N PHE A 141 -8.61 6.06 16.51
CA PHE A 141 -7.57 5.99 15.49
C PHE A 141 -7.56 4.62 14.78
N TRP A 142 -7.57 3.53 15.54
CA TRP A 142 -7.48 2.16 15.01
C TRP A 142 -8.76 1.70 14.29
N VAL A 143 -9.88 2.36 14.48
CA VAL A 143 -11.10 2.16 13.69
C VAL A 143 -11.12 3.08 12.47
N GLY A 144 -10.76 4.34 12.64
CA GLY A 144 -10.75 5.34 11.57
C GLY A 144 -9.75 5.00 10.46
N MET A 145 -8.53 4.62 10.82
CA MET A 145 -7.46 4.33 9.86
C MET A 145 -7.79 3.20 8.88
N PRO A 146 -8.29 2.01 9.27
CA PRO A 146 -8.72 0.99 8.30
C PRO A 146 -9.83 1.46 7.36
N ILE A 147 -10.76 2.29 7.86
CA ILE A 147 -11.81 2.88 7.03
C ILE A 147 -11.19 3.82 6.00
N ALA A 148 -10.31 4.72 6.44
CA ALA A 148 -9.63 5.69 5.59
C ALA A 148 -8.75 4.99 4.53
N LEU A 149 -7.93 4.02 4.94
CA LEU A 149 -7.11 3.20 4.02
C LEU A 149 -7.96 2.43 3.01
N THR A 150 -9.14 1.92 3.41
CA THR A 150 -10.04 1.23 2.49
C THR A 150 -10.60 2.19 1.44
N VAL A 151 -11.05 3.37 1.84
CA VAL A 151 -11.54 4.40 0.91
C VAL A 151 -10.41 4.88 0.00
N ALA A 152 -9.22 5.14 0.55
CA ALA A 152 -8.03 5.53 -0.20
C ALA A 152 -7.62 4.48 -1.23
N PHE A 153 -7.69 3.18 -0.90
CA PHE A 153 -7.46 2.08 -1.83
C PHE A 153 -8.39 2.16 -3.04
N PHE A 154 -9.69 2.29 -2.81
CA PHE A 154 -10.67 2.37 -3.91
C PHE A 154 -10.54 3.66 -4.73
N ALA A 155 -10.10 4.75 -4.14
CA ALA A 155 -9.82 6.00 -4.85
C ALA A 155 -8.54 5.91 -5.70
N ALA A 156 -7.49 5.29 -5.20
CA ALA A 156 -6.21 5.16 -5.92
C ALA A 156 -6.22 4.06 -6.98
N LEU A 157 -7.03 3.02 -6.84
CA LEU A 157 -7.11 1.91 -7.80
C LEU A 157 -7.41 2.37 -9.23
N PRO A 158 -8.42 3.23 -9.52
CA PRO A 158 -8.65 3.74 -10.86
C PRO A 158 -7.51 4.63 -11.37
N VAL A 159 -6.84 5.36 -10.49
CA VAL A 159 -5.65 6.16 -10.83
C VAL A 159 -4.54 5.24 -11.31
N ASN A 160 -4.25 4.17 -10.58
CA ASN A 160 -3.25 3.18 -10.97
C ASN A 160 -3.62 2.45 -12.27
N LYS A 161 -4.88 2.08 -12.47
CA LYS A 161 -5.34 1.50 -13.75
C LYS A 161 -5.11 2.47 -14.91
N TRP A 162 -5.44 3.74 -14.72
CA TRP A 162 -5.22 4.78 -15.73
C TRP A 162 -3.74 5.01 -16.03
N LEU A 163 -2.87 5.01 -15.00
CA LEU A 163 -1.42 5.13 -15.18
C LEU A 163 -0.84 3.94 -15.95
N LEU A 164 -1.29 2.72 -15.63
CA LEU A 164 -0.91 1.51 -16.35
C LEU A 164 -1.36 1.54 -17.81
N SER A 165 -2.61 1.97 -18.09
CA SER A 165 -3.13 2.07 -19.47
C SER A 165 -2.40 3.08 -20.34
N ARG A 166 -1.76 4.10 -19.73
CA ARG A 166 -0.95 5.11 -20.42
C ARG A 166 0.50 4.69 -20.69
N GLY A 167 0.83 3.42 -20.50
CA GLY A 167 2.14 2.87 -20.82
C GLY A 167 3.26 3.22 -19.84
N LYS A 168 2.97 3.97 -18.78
CA LYS A 168 3.97 4.30 -17.74
C LYS A 168 4.31 3.12 -16.84
N GLY A 169 3.52 2.03 -16.89
CA GLY A 169 3.80 0.78 -16.19
C GLY A 169 4.06 -0.42 -17.11
N HIS A 170 3.59 -0.39 -18.37
CA HIS A 170 3.64 -1.56 -19.28
C HIS A 170 5.00 -1.75 -19.96
N ALA A 171 5.70 -0.67 -20.31
CA ALA A 171 7.01 -0.76 -20.96
C ALA A 171 8.06 -1.46 -20.10
N LEU A 172 7.84 -1.50 -18.79
CA LEU A 172 8.83 -1.94 -17.81
C LEU A 172 8.61 -3.38 -17.33
N THR A 173 7.37 -3.86 -17.31
CA THR A 173 7.08 -5.25 -16.96
C THR A 173 7.52 -6.20 -18.07
N HIS A 174 7.38 -5.82 -19.34
CA HIS A 174 7.85 -6.64 -20.46
C HIS A 174 9.38 -6.71 -20.57
N GLU A 175 10.09 -5.64 -20.26
CA GLU A 175 11.54 -5.60 -20.32
C GLU A 175 12.22 -6.44 -19.22
N PHE A 176 11.57 -6.58 -18.05
CA PHE A 176 12.12 -7.30 -16.91
C PHE A 176 11.58 -8.72 -16.72
N HIS A 177 10.53 -9.15 -17.41
CA HIS A 177 10.05 -10.55 -17.38
C HIS A 177 11.00 -11.56 -18.02
N GLY A 178 12.03 -11.10 -18.74
CA GLY A 178 13.05 -11.93 -19.37
C GLY A 178 14.41 -11.95 -18.67
N ALA A 179 14.59 -11.26 -17.54
CA ALA A 179 15.88 -11.15 -16.88
C ALA A 179 16.21 -12.41 -16.06
N PRO A 180 17.36 -13.09 -16.33
CA PRO A 180 17.70 -14.37 -15.69
C PRO A 180 18.22 -14.27 -14.26
N ALA A 181 18.26 -13.13 -13.63
CA ALA A 181 18.81 -12.95 -12.29
C ALA A 181 17.84 -12.29 -11.34
N GLN A 182 16.97 -13.09 -10.72
CA GLN A 182 16.24 -12.63 -9.53
C GLN A 182 17.25 -12.40 -8.40
N ARG A 183 17.31 -11.15 -7.90
CA ARG A 183 18.12 -10.82 -6.73
C ARG A 183 17.47 -11.42 -5.48
N THR A 184 18.02 -12.53 -4.99
CA THR A 184 17.47 -13.27 -3.84
C THR A 184 17.56 -12.52 -2.50
N TRP A 185 18.37 -11.47 -2.41
CA TRP A 185 18.51 -10.65 -1.21
C TRP A 185 17.39 -9.59 -1.05
N VAL A 186 16.58 -9.35 -2.10
CA VAL A 186 15.41 -8.46 -2.02
C VAL A 186 14.20 -9.30 -1.58
N PRO A 187 13.52 -8.93 -0.47
CA PRO A 187 12.39 -9.70 0.03
C PRO A 187 11.23 -9.73 -0.97
N ASP A 188 10.52 -10.86 -0.98
CA ASP A 188 9.29 -11.02 -1.75
C ASP A 188 8.10 -10.55 -0.91
N LEU A 189 7.64 -9.34 -1.20
CA LEU A 189 6.46 -8.77 -0.55
C LEU A 189 5.21 -9.11 -1.38
N ALA A 190 4.84 -10.38 -1.37
CA ALA A 190 3.65 -10.83 -2.07
C ALA A 190 2.38 -10.12 -1.50
N THR A 191 1.46 -9.77 -2.39
CA THR A 191 0.19 -9.08 -2.06
C THR A 191 -0.52 -9.65 -0.82
N PRO A 192 -0.70 -10.98 -0.66
CA PRO A 192 -1.36 -11.53 0.52
C PRO A 192 -0.59 -11.29 1.82
N VAL A 193 0.74 -11.24 1.76
CA VAL A 193 1.58 -10.94 2.93
C VAL A 193 1.36 -9.50 3.37
N LEU A 194 1.30 -8.54 2.44
CA LEU A 194 1.04 -7.14 2.74
C LEU A 194 -0.35 -6.94 3.37
N ILE A 195 -1.39 -7.53 2.78
CA ILE A 195 -2.76 -7.47 3.33
C ILE A 195 -2.79 -8.03 4.75
N THR A 196 -2.20 -9.22 4.96
CA THR A 196 -2.20 -9.87 6.27
C THR A 196 -1.43 -9.06 7.30
N ALA A 197 -0.28 -8.48 6.92
CA ALA A 197 0.53 -7.66 7.81
C ALA A 197 -0.21 -6.39 8.24
N ILE A 198 -0.84 -5.66 7.31
CA ILE A 198 -1.64 -4.47 7.62
C ILE A 198 -2.81 -4.85 8.53
N ALA A 199 -3.59 -5.87 8.16
CA ALA A 199 -4.75 -6.29 8.95
C ALA A 199 -4.35 -6.73 10.36
N ALA A 200 -3.31 -7.55 10.52
CA ALA A 200 -2.82 -7.99 11.82
C ALA A 200 -2.33 -6.80 12.68
N PHE A 201 -1.64 -5.85 12.06
CA PHE A 201 -1.15 -4.66 12.76
C PHE A 201 -2.31 -3.77 13.23
N MET A 202 -3.31 -3.53 12.38
CA MET A 202 -4.50 -2.73 12.73
C MET A 202 -5.32 -3.38 13.85
N VAL A 203 -5.56 -4.68 13.75
CA VAL A 203 -6.27 -5.44 14.80
C VAL A 203 -5.47 -5.44 16.11
N GLY A 204 -4.16 -5.66 16.04
CA GLY A 204 -3.27 -5.61 17.20
C GLY A 204 -3.31 -4.25 17.90
N GLY A 205 -3.20 -3.16 17.15
CA GLY A 205 -3.29 -1.79 17.67
C GLY A 205 -4.65 -1.50 18.32
N LEU A 206 -5.75 -1.94 17.69
CA LEU A 206 -7.09 -1.80 18.27
C LEU A 206 -7.21 -2.57 19.59
N VAL A 207 -6.77 -3.82 19.64
CA VAL A 207 -6.82 -4.64 20.86
C VAL A 207 -6.03 -3.98 21.99
N VAL A 208 -4.81 -3.51 21.73
CA VAL A 208 -3.97 -2.85 22.72
C VAL A 208 -4.62 -1.55 23.21
N SER A 209 -5.13 -0.71 22.32
CA SER A 209 -5.76 0.56 22.69
C SER A 209 -7.04 0.39 23.50
N VAL A 210 -7.85 -0.64 23.19
CA VAL A 210 -9.05 -0.99 23.99
C VAL A 210 -8.64 -1.54 25.35
N ALA A 211 -7.64 -2.41 25.43
CA ALA A 211 -7.14 -2.97 26.70
C ALA A 211 -6.59 -1.87 27.63
N ASP A 212 -5.86 -0.90 27.09
CA ASP A 212 -5.36 0.24 27.84
C ASP A 212 -6.51 1.11 28.39
N GLY A 213 -7.53 1.39 27.56
CA GLY A 213 -8.74 2.12 27.96
C GLY A 213 -9.53 1.43 29.06
N LEU A 214 -9.60 0.11 29.06
CA LEU A 214 -10.29 -0.69 30.08
C LEU A 214 -9.45 -0.79 31.37
N GLY A 215 -8.11 -0.89 31.25
CA GLY A 215 -7.19 -0.94 32.40
C GLY A 215 -7.09 0.38 33.15
N GLY A 216 -7.11 1.51 32.44
CA GLY A 216 -7.07 2.85 33.02
C GLY A 216 -8.31 3.21 33.83
N SER A 217 -9.48 2.64 33.53
CA SER A 217 -10.72 2.87 34.27
C SER A 217 -10.79 2.14 35.61
N SER A 218 -9.98 1.09 35.83
CA SER A 218 -9.97 0.31 37.05
C SER A 218 -8.96 0.82 38.11
N GLY A 219 -8.04 1.74 37.74
CA GLY A 219 -6.99 2.29 38.62
C GLY A 219 -7.35 3.61 39.31
N GLY A 220 -8.47 4.26 38.97
CA GLY A 220 -8.84 5.59 39.42
C GLY A 220 -9.50 5.72 40.80
N GLY A 221 -9.59 4.64 41.59
CA GLY A 221 -10.40 4.60 42.81
C GLY A 221 -9.68 4.70 44.16
N SER A 222 -8.35 4.85 44.25
CA SER A 222 -7.64 4.63 45.50
C SER A 222 -6.78 5.78 46.05
N HIS A 223 -6.78 6.97 45.46
CA HIS A 223 -5.92 8.06 45.94
C HIS A 223 -6.63 9.36 46.35
N ALA A 224 -7.92 9.32 46.68
CA ALA A 224 -8.66 10.52 47.07
C ALA A 224 -9.19 10.47 48.51
N VAL A 225 -8.43 9.90 49.49
CA VAL A 225 -8.74 10.07 50.90
C VAL A 225 -7.41 10.12 51.68
N GLN A 226 -6.73 11.21 51.64
CA GLN A 226 -5.79 11.60 52.68
C GLN A 226 -5.34 13.05 52.48
N GLU A 227 -6.23 13.99 52.76
CA GLU A 227 -5.85 15.33 53.19
C GLU A 227 -7.06 16.05 53.77
N THR A 228 -7.18 16.07 55.07
CA THR A 228 -7.61 17.22 55.87
C THR A 228 -7.63 16.84 57.34
N LEU A 229 -6.53 17.05 58.03
CA LEU A 229 -6.54 17.33 59.47
C LEU A 229 -6.29 18.83 59.63
N PRO A 230 -7.24 19.61 60.13
CA PRO A 230 -6.98 21.00 60.50
C PRO A 230 -6.18 21.01 61.80
N GLY A 231 -4.97 21.59 61.71
CA GLY A 231 -4.14 21.85 62.85
C GLY A 231 -4.84 22.77 63.84
N SER A 232 -4.95 22.31 65.05
CA SER A 232 -5.37 23.01 66.25
C SER A 232 -4.47 24.23 66.46
N THR A 233 -5.03 25.39 66.43
CA THR A 233 -4.42 26.64 66.97
C THR A 233 -4.57 26.66 68.48
N GLY A 234 -3.50 26.37 69.22
CA GLY A 234 -3.38 26.72 70.63
C GLY A 234 -3.08 28.19 70.81
N SER A 235 -4.06 28.92 71.28
CA SER A 235 -3.88 30.25 71.87
C SER A 235 -3.27 30.08 73.27
N ALA A 236 -2.19 30.82 73.61
CA ALA A 236 -1.85 31.13 74.92
C ALA A 236 -1.40 32.58 75.03
N ALA A 237 -2.12 33.30 75.88
CA ALA A 237 -1.91 34.66 76.32
C ALA A 237 -0.64 34.79 77.10
N GLY A 238 -0.11 35.98 77.14
CA GLY A 238 0.96 36.51 77.98
C GLY A 238 1.27 37.92 77.53
#